data_0049a995271437d21b7eac1a90f60a52
#
_entry.id   0049a995271437d21b7eac1a90f60a52
#
_cell.length_a   1.000
_cell.length_b   1.000
_cell.length_c   1.000
_cell.angle_alpha   90.00
_cell.angle_beta   90.00
_cell.angle_gamma   90.00
#
_symmetry.space_group_name_H-M   'P 1'
#
loop_
_entity.id
_entity.type
_entity.pdbx_description
1 polymer ?
#
loop_
_entity_poly.entity_id
_entity_poly.type
_entity_poly.pdbx_seq_one_letter_code
_entity_poly.pdbx_strand_id
1 'polypeptide(L)'
;GGRILAEYIDDLSNWYVRRSRRRFWDGDAAALATLHEALRTVTLCLAPYTPFIAERVWQDLFRATDDQAPISVHLASWPSMENATIDDGLRDNMTLVRRVVELGRAARAASSVKTRQPLSRALVSAPGWAQLPVELVAEVSDELNVRAVEVLGEEAGLVDVVVKPNFRELGKRFGKRTPVVAQAITDVEPATLANGVRGDGSFSIMVDSESEDVYADDIIVTESPREGWTVASDAEESVAIDLHIDDELRRAGLARDLIRGIQETRKSLGFDISDRISLTWSSHDSEIETTFAEHGAVIASEVLATAIDRNDMPADYAPVQTDLPVLVGIARNS
;
A
#
# COMPACT_ATOMS: atom_id res chain seq x y z
N GLY A 1 -3.20 -27.71 -3.77
CA GLY A 1 -1.78 -27.63 -3.30
C GLY A 1 -1.05 -26.51 -4.04
N GLY A 2 -0.82 -26.62 -5.34
CA GLY A 2 0.05 -25.69 -6.08
C GLY A 2 -0.37 -24.21 -6.02
N ARG A 3 -1.68 -23.90 -6.11
CA ARG A 3 -2.16 -22.51 -5.99
C ARG A 3 -1.84 -21.92 -4.63
N ILE A 4 -2.09 -22.64 -3.54
CA ILE A 4 -1.80 -22.17 -2.18
C ILE A 4 -0.31 -21.93 -1.98
N LEU A 5 0.56 -22.79 -2.54
CA LEU A 5 2.01 -22.58 -2.50
C LEU A 5 2.44 -21.35 -3.28
N ALA A 6 1.84 -21.10 -4.45
CA ALA A 6 2.14 -19.91 -5.24
C ALA A 6 1.73 -18.63 -4.50
N GLU A 7 0.52 -18.60 -3.93
CA GLU A 7 0.03 -17.49 -3.09
C GLU A 7 0.95 -17.26 -1.88
N TYR A 8 1.37 -18.33 -1.19
CA TYR A 8 2.28 -18.22 -0.05
C TYR A 8 3.67 -17.71 -0.43
N ILE A 9 4.21 -18.14 -1.57
CA ILE A 9 5.51 -17.66 -2.08
C ILE A 9 5.44 -16.18 -2.44
N ASP A 10 4.32 -15.76 -3.04
CA ASP A 10 4.08 -14.35 -3.35
C ASP A 10 4.03 -13.51 -2.08
N ASP A 11 3.29 -13.97 -1.06
CA ASP A 11 3.22 -13.33 0.25
C ASP A 11 4.58 -13.27 0.95
N LEU A 12 5.32 -14.38 0.95
CA LEU A 12 6.65 -14.44 1.54
C LEU A 12 7.59 -13.43 0.88
N SER A 13 7.57 -13.34 -0.45
CA SER A 13 8.43 -12.45 -1.23
C SER A 13 8.00 -10.98 -1.15
N ASN A 14 6.74 -10.72 -1.49
CA ASN A 14 6.24 -9.36 -1.68
C ASN A 14 5.79 -8.69 -0.39
N TRP A 15 5.57 -9.47 0.67
CA TRP A 15 5.20 -8.94 1.97
C TRP A 15 6.33 -9.15 2.99
N TYR A 16 6.61 -10.38 3.41
CA TYR A 16 7.55 -10.64 4.50
C TYR A 16 8.98 -10.21 4.19
N VAL A 17 9.57 -10.69 3.07
CA VAL A 17 10.96 -10.38 2.71
C VAL A 17 11.14 -8.89 2.44
N ARG A 18 10.22 -8.30 1.69
CA ARG A 18 10.27 -6.87 1.38
C ARG A 18 10.25 -6.00 2.64
N ARG A 19 9.36 -6.30 3.60
CA ARG A 19 9.22 -5.53 4.84
C ARG A 19 10.33 -5.81 5.84
N SER A 20 10.82 -7.03 5.89
CA SER A 20 11.92 -7.42 6.79
C SER A 20 13.30 -7.04 6.27
N ARG A 21 13.42 -6.38 5.12
CA ARG A 21 14.72 -6.08 4.49
C ARG A 21 15.69 -5.38 5.43
N ARG A 22 15.25 -4.38 6.17
CA ARG A 22 16.07 -3.66 7.14
C ARG A 22 16.52 -4.57 8.28
N ARG A 23 15.63 -5.40 8.82
CA ARG A 23 15.95 -6.38 9.85
C ARG A 23 17.00 -7.39 9.39
N PHE A 24 16.94 -7.80 8.11
CA PHE A 24 17.96 -8.68 7.54
C PHE A 24 19.31 -7.99 7.43
N TRP A 25 19.35 -6.70 7.07
CA TRP A 25 20.60 -5.92 7.03
C TRP A 25 21.21 -5.71 8.40
N ASP A 26 20.37 -5.55 9.41
CA ASP A 26 20.80 -5.40 10.81
C ASP A 26 21.17 -6.75 11.46
N GLY A 27 21.02 -7.87 10.73
CA GLY A 27 21.35 -9.22 11.21
C GLY A 27 20.38 -9.74 12.26
N ASP A 28 19.10 -9.31 12.24
CA ASP A 28 18.07 -9.76 13.18
C ASP A 28 17.87 -11.28 13.08
N ALA A 29 18.33 -11.99 14.12
CA ALA A 29 18.32 -13.44 14.16
C ALA A 29 16.89 -14.01 14.11
N ALA A 30 15.88 -13.34 14.70
CA ALA A 30 14.50 -13.79 14.66
C ALA A 30 13.90 -13.69 13.27
N ALA A 31 14.18 -12.58 12.54
CA ALA A 31 13.73 -12.41 11.17
C ALA A 31 14.39 -13.44 10.24
N LEU A 32 15.68 -13.68 10.39
CA LEU A 32 16.41 -14.68 9.61
C LEU A 32 15.92 -16.10 9.89
N ALA A 33 15.69 -16.46 11.17
CA ALA A 33 15.16 -17.77 11.55
C ALA A 33 13.76 -18.02 10.97
N THR A 34 12.89 -17.01 11.01
CA THR A 34 11.55 -17.09 10.40
C THR A 34 11.62 -17.30 8.90
N LEU A 35 12.50 -16.55 8.19
CA LEU A 35 12.70 -16.73 6.75
C LEU A 35 13.25 -18.14 6.43
N HIS A 36 14.24 -18.60 7.21
CA HIS A 36 14.83 -19.92 7.03
C HIS A 36 13.78 -21.03 7.18
N GLU A 37 12.95 -20.98 8.20
CA GLU A 37 11.89 -21.99 8.42
C GLU A 37 10.81 -21.92 7.33
N ALA A 38 10.41 -20.72 6.92
CA ALA A 38 9.47 -20.53 5.83
C ALA A 38 10.02 -21.12 4.51
N LEU A 39 11.28 -20.82 4.16
CA LEU A 39 11.92 -21.37 2.97
C LEU A 39 12.09 -22.90 3.04
N ARG A 40 12.43 -23.43 4.23
CA ARG A 40 12.54 -24.87 4.44
C ARG A 40 11.20 -25.57 4.17
N THR A 41 10.14 -25.06 4.77
CA THR A 41 8.79 -25.63 4.62
C THR A 41 8.32 -25.56 3.16
N VAL A 42 8.49 -24.42 2.50
CA VAL A 42 8.15 -24.25 1.08
C VAL A 42 8.95 -25.22 0.20
N THR A 43 10.26 -25.37 0.45
CA THR A 43 11.13 -26.25 -0.34
C THR A 43 10.68 -27.71 -0.23
N LEU A 44 10.33 -28.16 0.97
CA LEU A 44 9.78 -29.50 1.19
C LEU A 44 8.44 -29.70 0.45
N CYS A 45 7.54 -28.72 0.53
CA CYS A 45 6.24 -28.77 -0.13
C CYS A 45 6.34 -28.69 -1.66
N LEU A 46 7.37 -28.00 -2.20
CA LEU A 46 7.62 -27.89 -3.64
C LEU A 46 8.34 -29.10 -4.24
N ALA A 47 9.03 -29.92 -3.43
CA ALA A 47 9.81 -31.04 -3.93
C ALA A 47 9.05 -31.97 -4.90
N PRO A 48 7.77 -32.32 -4.68
CA PRO A 48 7.00 -33.12 -5.65
C PRO A 48 6.65 -32.40 -6.95
N TYR A 49 6.61 -31.06 -6.96
CA TYR A 49 6.20 -30.25 -8.11
C TYR A 49 7.39 -29.77 -8.93
N THR A 50 8.47 -29.38 -8.26
CA THR A 50 9.69 -28.82 -8.88
C THR A 50 10.94 -29.49 -8.32
N PRO A 51 11.16 -30.79 -8.58
CA PRO A 51 12.15 -31.60 -7.89
C PRO A 51 13.58 -31.06 -8.02
N PHE A 52 13.97 -30.57 -9.19
CA PHE A 52 15.33 -30.09 -9.42
C PHE A 52 15.62 -28.77 -8.71
N ILE A 53 14.67 -27.82 -8.72
CA ILE A 53 14.82 -26.54 -8.04
C ILE A 53 14.80 -26.76 -6.52
N ALA A 54 13.85 -27.57 -6.01
CA ALA A 54 13.76 -27.88 -4.61
C ALA A 54 15.03 -28.56 -4.08
N GLU A 55 15.61 -29.50 -4.85
CA GLU A 55 16.87 -30.13 -4.50
C GLU A 55 18.03 -29.12 -4.48
N ARG A 56 18.10 -28.22 -5.46
CA ARG A 56 19.15 -27.20 -5.50
C ARG A 56 19.07 -26.28 -4.28
N VAL A 57 17.88 -25.79 -3.96
CA VAL A 57 17.65 -24.93 -2.77
C VAL A 57 18.01 -25.70 -1.49
N TRP A 58 17.64 -26.98 -1.40
CA TRP A 58 17.96 -27.84 -0.26
C TRP A 58 19.47 -27.97 -0.05
N GLN A 59 20.22 -28.25 -1.10
CA GLN A 59 21.68 -28.39 -1.03
C GLN A 59 22.35 -27.07 -0.62
N ASP A 60 21.94 -25.94 -1.21
CA ASP A 60 22.61 -24.65 -1.01
C ASP A 60 22.28 -24.02 0.35
N LEU A 61 21.05 -24.16 0.85
CA LEU A 61 20.60 -23.47 2.07
C LEU A 61 20.56 -24.36 3.31
N PHE A 62 20.20 -25.62 3.18
CA PHE A 62 19.94 -26.48 4.34
C PHE A 62 21.05 -27.50 4.55
N ARG A 63 21.42 -28.23 3.52
CA ARG A 63 22.50 -29.23 3.62
C ARG A 63 23.86 -28.60 3.83
N ALA A 64 24.12 -27.46 3.20
CA ALA A 64 25.41 -26.75 3.34
C ALA A 64 25.64 -26.19 4.75
N THR A 65 24.56 -25.99 5.53
CA THR A 65 24.61 -25.38 6.87
C THR A 65 24.37 -26.39 8.00
N ASP A 66 23.83 -27.59 7.69
CA ASP A 66 23.52 -28.63 8.67
C ASP A 66 23.89 -30.00 8.12
N ASP A 67 24.98 -30.58 8.62
CA ASP A 67 25.46 -31.92 8.26
C ASP A 67 24.51 -33.07 8.67
N GLN A 68 23.57 -32.80 9.57
CA GLN A 68 22.52 -33.74 9.99
C GLN A 68 21.29 -33.73 9.08
N ALA A 69 21.15 -32.70 8.24
CA ALA A 69 20.07 -32.64 7.27
C ALA A 69 20.15 -33.82 6.29
N PRO A 70 19.02 -34.40 5.85
CA PRO A 70 18.98 -35.45 4.83
C PRO A 70 19.78 -35.04 3.58
N ILE A 71 20.46 -36.02 2.98
CA ILE A 71 21.32 -35.79 1.80
C ILE A 71 20.56 -35.29 0.58
N SER A 72 19.25 -35.39 0.56
CA SER A 72 18.37 -34.89 -0.49
C SER A 72 17.04 -34.46 0.12
N VAL A 73 16.40 -33.41 -0.44
CA VAL A 73 15.07 -32.98 -0.06
C VAL A 73 14.04 -34.10 -0.20
N HIS A 74 14.24 -35.00 -1.15
CA HIS A 74 13.35 -36.14 -1.41
C HIS A 74 13.43 -37.25 -0.38
N LEU A 75 14.42 -37.21 0.51
CA LEU A 75 14.58 -38.11 1.64
C LEU A 75 14.18 -37.47 2.98
N ALA A 76 13.85 -36.19 2.94
CA ALA A 76 13.39 -35.45 4.10
C ALA A 76 11.92 -35.78 4.41
N SER A 77 11.56 -35.72 5.70
CA SER A 77 10.19 -35.91 6.13
C SER A 77 9.31 -34.73 5.71
N TRP A 78 8.04 -35.02 5.41
CA TRP A 78 7.03 -34.00 5.15
C TRP A 78 6.88 -33.08 6.36
N PRO A 79 6.66 -31.76 6.19
CA PRO A 79 6.47 -30.84 7.30
C PRO A 79 5.32 -31.28 8.21
N SER A 80 5.55 -31.31 9.52
CA SER A 80 4.53 -31.64 10.52
C SER A 80 3.94 -30.37 11.12
N MET A 81 2.62 -30.40 11.38
CA MET A 81 1.90 -29.33 12.08
C MET A 81 1.89 -29.51 13.61
N GLU A 82 2.43 -30.60 14.14
CA GLU A 82 2.32 -30.93 15.57
C GLU A 82 2.91 -29.89 16.51
N ASN A 83 3.92 -29.15 16.06
CA ASN A 83 4.58 -28.10 16.83
C ASN A 83 4.32 -26.68 16.27
N ALA A 84 3.40 -26.56 15.31
CA ALA A 84 3.09 -25.26 14.74
C ALA A 84 2.23 -24.45 15.71
N THR A 85 2.69 -23.26 16.07
CA THR A 85 1.88 -22.28 16.79
C THR A 85 1.06 -21.51 15.78
N ILE A 86 -0.24 -21.77 15.76
CA ILE A 86 -1.18 -21.03 14.88
C ILE A 86 -1.91 -20.01 15.75
N ASP A 87 -1.73 -18.73 15.40
CA ASP A 87 -2.50 -17.63 15.96
C ASP A 87 -3.57 -17.21 14.93
N ASP A 88 -4.77 -17.73 15.12
CA ASP A 88 -5.90 -17.44 14.23
C ASP A 88 -6.26 -15.94 14.27
N GLY A 89 -6.18 -15.30 15.45
CA GLY A 89 -6.45 -13.87 15.59
C GLY A 89 -5.47 -13.02 14.80
N LEU A 90 -4.17 -13.33 14.89
CA LEU A 90 -3.16 -12.64 14.08
C LEU A 90 -3.36 -12.86 12.58
N ARG A 91 -3.71 -14.08 12.17
CA ARG A 91 -3.97 -14.40 10.76
C ARG A 91 -5.16 -13.60 10.22
N ASP A 92 -6.26 -13.54 10.97
CA ASP A 92 -7.45 -12.80 10.56
C ASP A 92 -7.19 -11.29 10.51
N ASN A 93 -6.48 -10.75 11.51
CA ASN A 93 -6.03 -9.37 11.53
C ASN A 93 -5.12 -9.04 10.32
N MET A 94 -4.15 -9.91 10.00
CA MET A 94 -3.29 -9.72 8.83
C MET A 94 -4.05 -9.79 7.51
N THR A 95 -5.09 -10.61 7.44
CA THR A 95 -5.98 -10.66 6.28
C THR A 95 -6.70 -9.33 6.08
N LEU A 96 -7.22 -8.74 7.15
CA LEU A 96 -7.84 -7.41 7.11
C LEU A 96 -6.83 -6.32 6.71
N VAL A 97 -5.64 -6.31 7.33
CA VAL A 97 -4.55 -5.38 6.99
C VAL A 97 -4.24 -5.41 5.50
N ARG A 98 -4.10 -6.60 4.92
CA ARG A 98 -3.76 -6.76 3.50
C ARG A 98 -4.86 -6.24 2.58
N ARG A 99 -6.14 -6.51 2.89
CA ARG A 99 -7.27 -5.96 2.11
C ARG A 99 -7.30 -4.44 2.16
N VAL A 100 -7.15 -3.86 3.34
CA VAL A 100 -7.08 -2.40 3.52
C VAL A 100 -5.91 -1.79 2.75
N VAL A 101 -4.73 -2.42 2.78
CA VAL A 101 -3.57 -1.98 1.99
C VAL A 101 -3.84 -2.07 0.50
N GLU A 102 -4.49 -3.12 0.02
CA GLU A 102 -4.86 -3.29 -1.39
C GLU A 102 -5.83 -2.18 -1.84
N LEU A 103 -6.88 -1.92 -1.06
CA LEU A 103 -7.81 -0.81 -1.32
C LEU A 103 -7.10 0.55 -1.30
N GLY A 104 -6.25 0.79 -0.31
CA GLY A 104 -5.48 2.04 -0.23
C GLY A 104 -4.54 2.22 -1.42
N ARG A 105 -3.91 1.15 -1.90
CA ARG A 105 -3.09 1.19 -3.12
C ARG A 105 -3.94 1.45 -4.36
N ALA A 106 -5.14 0.86 -4.46
CA ALA A 106 -6.08 1.14 -5.53
C ALA A 106 -6.52 2.61 -5.52
N ALA A 107 -6.85 3.17 -4.34
CA ALA A 107 -7.16 4.58 -4.17
C ALA A 107 -5.98 5.47 -4.62
N ARG A 108 -4.75 5.15 -4.21
CA ARG A 108 -3.55 5.89 -4.66
C ARG A 108 -3.34 5.80 -6.17
N ALA A 109 -3.54 4.62 -6.77
CA ALA A 109 -3.39 4.44 -8.21
C ALA A 109 -4.41 5.25 -9.01
N ALA A 110 -5.61 5.47 -8.46
CA ALA A 110 -6.64 6.33 -9.06
C ALA A 110 -6.30 7.83 -8.94
N SER A 111 -5.39 8.21 -8.03
CA SER A 111 -4.90 9.58 -7.90
C SER A 111 -3.73 9.85 -8.83
N SER A 112 -3.46 11.12 -9.13
CA SER A 112 -2.27 11.54 -9.90
C SER A 112 -1.01 11.63 -9.02
N VAL A 113 -1.09 11.30 -7.73
CA VAL A 113 0.01 11.44 -6.78
C VAL A 113 0.94 10.24 -6.86
N LYS A 114 2.25 10.50 -6.99
CA LYS A 114 3.27 9.44 -7.00
C LYS A 114 3.22 8.63 -5.71
N THR A 115 3.37 7.30 -5.79
CA THR A 115 3.38 6.42 -4.61
C THR A 115 4.47 6.75 -3.59
N ARG A 116 5.56 7.34 -4.02
CA ARG A 116 6.66 7.80 -3.15
C ARG A 116 6.36 9.08 -2.38
N GLN A 117 5.40 9.89 -2.85
CA GLN A 117 4.99 11.09 -2.14
C GLN A 117 4.28 10.70 -0.84
N PRO A 118 4.82 11.00 0.34
CA PRO A 118 4.10 10.80 1.58
C PRO A 118 2.84 11.67 1.62
N LEU A 119 1.77 11.15 2.21
CA LEU A 119 0.53 11.90 2.41
C LEU A 119 0.21 12.01 3.91
N SER A 120 -0.68 12.93 4.26
CA SER A 120 -0.98 13.23 5.66
C SER A 120 -1.65 12.04 6.34
N ARG A 121 -2.72 11.51 5.75
CA ARG A 121 -3.52 10.46 6.38
C ARG A 121 -4.32 9.63 5.40
N ALA A 122 -4.71 8.45 5.89
CA ALA A 122 -5.76 7.63 5.32
C ALA A 122 -6.87 7.42 6.36
N LEU A 123 -8.11 7.33 5.91
CA LEU A 123 -9.27 7.01 6.73
C LEU A 123 -9.78 5.64 6.29
N VAL A 124 -10.05 4.76 7.25
CA VAL A 124 -10.44 3.37 7.00
C VAL A 124 -11.78 3.06 7.67
N SER A 125 -12.70 2.52 6.91
CA SER A 125 -13.91 1.86 7.40
C SER A 125 -13.84 0.40 7.00
N ALA A 126 -13.76 -0.49 7.98
CA ALA A 126 -13.79 -1.93 7.76
C ALA A 126 -14.24 -2.65 9.04
N PRO A 127 -15.01 -3.74 8.93
CA PRO A 127 -15.34 -4.57 10.09
C PRO A 127 -14.08 -5.07 10.80
N GLY A 128 -14.01 -4.86 12.12
CA GLY A 128 -12.85 -5.24 12.94
C GLY A 128 -11.67 -4.26 12.94
N TRP A 129 -11.70 -3.18 12.15
CA TRP A 129 -10.60 -2.23 12.05
C TRP A 129 -10.25 -1.56 13.40
N ALA A 130 -11.26 -1.10 14.15
CA ALA A 130 -11.06 -0.41 15.44
C ALA A 130 -10.44 -1.29 16.54
N GLN A 131 -10.42 -2.61 16.35
CA GLN A 131 -9.86 -3.60 17.27
C GLN A 131 -8.45 -4.06 16.90
N LEU A 132 -7.92 -3.58 15.76
CA LEU A 132 -6.57 -3.96 15.34
C LEU A 132 -5.51 -3.45 16.32
N PRO A 133 -4.49 -4.29 16.63
CA PRO A 133 -3.29 -3.83 17.34
C PRO A 133 -2.63 -2.65 16.63
N VAL A 134 -2.09 -1.71 17.42
CA VAL A 134 -1.46 -0.48 16.89
C VAL A 134 -0.28 -0.80 15.96
N GLU A 135 0.43 -1.89 16.21
CA GLU A 135 1.55 -2.36 15.39
C GLU A 135 1.07 -2.71 13.97
N LEU A 136 -0.11 -3.31 13.85
CA LEU A 136 -0.69 -3.66 12.55
C LEU A 136 -1.27 -2.43 11.82
N VAL A 137 -1.78 -1.45 12.56
CA VAL A 137 -2.18 -0.15 11.98
C VAL A 137 -0.95 0.58 11.44
N ALA A 138 0.18 0.54 12.15
CA ALA A 138 1.45 1.11 11.68
C ALA A 138 1.93 0.45 10.37
N GLU A 139 1.73 -0.88 10.22
CA GLU A 139 2.01 -1.58 8.97
C GLU A 139 1.24 -0.99 7.77
N VAL A 140 -0.05 -0.66 7.98
CA VAL A 140 -0.87 -0.02 6.93
C VAL A 140 -0.38 1.38 6.61
N SER A 141 0.01 2.15 7.65
CA SER A 141 0.58 3.49 7.47
C SER A 141 1.83 3.47 6.58
N ASP A 142 2.74 2.54 6.86
CA ASP A 142 3.97 2.36 6.09
C ASP A 142 3.68 1.93 4.64
N GLU A 143 2.77 0.95 4.46
CA GLU A 143 2.43 0.42 3.14
C GLU A 143 1.74 1.45 2.24
N LEU A 144 0.90 2.28 2.83
CA LEU A 144 0.23 3.37 2.12
C LEU A 144 1.07 4.64 2.02
N ASN A 145 2.24 4.69 2.68
CA ASN A 145 3.09 5.87 2.79
C ASN A 145 2.29 7.10 3.24
N VAL A 146 1.56 6.94 4.35
CA VAL A 146 0.82 8.00 5.03
C VAL A 146 1.34 8.18 6.45
N ARG A 147 1.18 9.37 7.04
CA ARG A 147 1.64 9.64 8.41
C ARG A 147 0.73 9.07 9.48
N ALA A 148 -0.57 8.98 9.17
CA ALA A 148 -1.58 8.45 10.08
C ALA A 148 -2.62 7.62 9.35
N VAL A 149 -3.18 6.63 10.05
CA VAL A 149 -4.36 5.90 9.60
C VAL A 149 -5.40 6.00 10.71
N GLU A 150 -6.56 6.53 10.37
CA GLU A 150 -7.65 6.84 11.29
C GLU A 150 -8.91 6.08 10.89
N VAL A 151 -9.87 5.97 11.82
CA VAL A 151 -11.18 5.40 11.51
C VAL A 151 -11.98 6.39 10.68
N LEU A 152 -12.58 5.92 9.61
CA LEU A 152 -13.54 6.69 8.82
C LEU A 152 -14.87 6.77 9.60
N GLY A 153 -15.18 7.94 10.11
CA GLY A 153 -16.46 8.20 10.77
C GLY A 153 -17.62 8.33 9.78
N GLU A 154 -18.82 7.98 10.21
CA GLU A 154 -20.04 8.10 9.40
C GLU A 154 -20.32 9.52 8.88
N GLU A 155 -19.84 10.54 9.62
CA GLU A 155 -20.01 11.96 9.28
C GLU A 155 -18.95 12.51 8.31
N ALA A 156 -18.00 11.70 7.85
CA ALA A 156 -16.85 12.20 7.12
C ALA A 156 -17.17 12.81 5.74
N GLY A 157 -18.35 12.50 5.16
CA GLY A 157 -18.84 13.13 3.93
C GLY A 157 -17.80 13.19 2.81
N LEU A 158 -16.99 12.11 2.65
CA LEU A 158 -15.85 12.08 1.74
C LEU A 158 -16.24 11.75 0.30
N VAL A 159 -17.50 11.44 0.08
CA VAL A 159 -18.05 11.11 -1.23
C VAL A 159 -19.19 12.10 -1.51
N ASP A 160 -19.06 12.81 -2.59
CA ASP A 160 -20.15 13.61 -3.14
C ASP A 160 -21.07 12.67 -3.90
N VAL A 161 -22.28 12.52 -3.40
CA VAL A 161 -23.33 11.73 -4.03
C VAL A 161 -24.14 12.62 -4.96
N VAL A 162 -24.20 12.28 -6.22
CA VAL A 162 -25.04 12.95 -7.21
C VAL A 162 -26.10 11.95 -7.67
N VAL A 163 -27.36 12.28 -7.43
CA VAL A 163 -28.50 11.49 -7.92
C VAL A 163 -29.11 12.20 -9.10
N LYS A 164 -29.26 11.48 -10.20
CA LYS A 164 -29.94 11.95 -11.43
C LYS A 164 -31.17 11.07 -11.68
N PRO A 165 -32.31 11.67 -12.06
CA PRO A 165 -33.47 10.91 -12.50
C PRO A 165 -33.14 10.04 -13.73
N ASN A 166 -33.53 8.78 -13.72
CA ASN A 166 -33.45 7.91 -14.88
C ASN A 166 -34.72 8.09 -15.76
N PHE A 167 -34.68 9.08 -16.63
CA PHE A 167 -35.83 9.45 -17.47
C PHE A 167 -36.40 8.27 -18.30
N ARG A 168 -35.55 7.29 -18.60
CA ARG A 168 -36.01 6.09 -19.39
C ARG A 168 -36.92 5.21 -18.55
N GLU A 169 -36.56 4.92 -17.32
CA GLU A 169 -37.34 4.04 -16.44
C GLU A 169 -38.54 4.81 -15.85
N LEU A 170 -38.32 6.07 -15.42
CA LEU A 170 -39.39 6.94 -14.97
C LEU A 170 -40.46 7.15 -16.06
N GLY A 171 -40.08 7.23 -17.34
CA GLY A 171 -41.01 7.35 -18.47
C GLY A 171 -41.94 6.16 -18.63
N LYS A 172 -41.44 4.97 -18.33
CA LYS A 172 -42.26 3.74 -18.37
C LYS A 172 -43.29 3.69 -17.22
N ARG A 173 -42.91 4.17 -16.05
CA ARG A 173 -43.74 4.13 -14.84
C ARG A 173 -44.75 5.30 -14.77
N PHE A 174 -44.28 6.49 -15.04
CA PHE A 174 -45.04 7.74 -14.75
C PHE A 174 -45.52 8.45 -16.00
N GLY A 175 -45.10 8.07 -17.20
CA GLY A 175 -45.57 8.59 -18.48
C GLY A 175 -45.49 10.13 -18.51
N LYS A 176 -46.65 10.81 -18.62
CA LYS A 176 -46.73 12.27 -18.68
C LYS A 176 -46.32 12.99 -17.36
N ARG A 177 -46.32 12.27 -16.22
CA ARG A 177 -45.92 12.83 -14.90
C ARG A 177 -44.39 12.77 -14.70
N THR A 178 -43.65 12.14 -15.59
CA THR A 178 -42.19 12.01 -15.48
C THR A 178 -41.46 13.30 -15.15
N PRO A 179 -41.74 14.46 -15.78
CA PRO A 179 -41.01 15.69 -15.44
C PRO A 179 -41.22 16.13 -14.00
N VAL A 180 -42.44 15.96 -13.45
CA VAL A 180 -42.76 16.37 -12.08
C VAL A 180 -42.06 15.43 -11.08
N VAL A 181 -42.07 14.11 -11.34
CA VAL A 181 -41.39 13.11 -10.53
C VAL A 181 -39.88 13.34 -10.57
N ALA A 182 -39.33 13.61 -11.75
CA ALA A 182 -37.90 13.87 -11.91
C ALA A 182 -37.45 15.13 -11.14
N GLN A 183 -38.31 16.18 -11.11
CA GLN A 183 -38.03 17.37 -10.30
C GLN A 183 -38.06 17.03 -8.80
N ALA A 184 -39.09 16.30 -8.35
CA ALA A 184 -39.20 15.89 -6.95
C ALA A 184 -37.99 15.01 -6.51
N ILE A 185 -37.46 14.14 -7.36
CA ILE A 185 -36.21 13.39 -7.12
C ILE A 185 -35.05 14.36 -6.95
N THR A 186 -34.93 15.37 -7.78
CA THR A 186 -33.82 16.35 -7.73
C THR A 186 -33.90 17.26 -6.49
N ASP A 187 -35.10 17.49 -5.94
CA ASP A 187 -35.30 18.33 -4.78
C ASP A 187 -34.96 17.62 -3.45
N VAL A 188 -34.82 16.28 -3.46
CA VAL A 188 -34.39 15.51 -2.30
C VAL A 188 -32.87 15.58 -2.16
N GLU A 189 -32.40 15.63 -0.91
CA GLU A 189 -30.97 15.57 -0.62
C GLU A 189 -30.38 14.24 -1.18
N PRO A 190 -29.36 14.30 -2.07
CA PRO A 190 -28.90 13.13 -2.83
C PRO A 190 -28.43 11.94 -1.99
N ALA A 191 -27.71 12.20 -0.89
CA ALA A 191 -27.20 11.12 -0.03
C ALA A 191 -28.35 10.44 0.73
N THR A 192 -29.34 11.20 1.20
CA THR A 192 -30.53 10.67 1.87
C THR A 192 -31.32 9.76 0.93
N LEU A 193 -31.56 10.21 -0.30
CA LEU A 193 -32.28 9.41 -1.31
C LEU A 193 -31.51 8.13 -1.68
N ALA A 194 -30.20 8.24 -1.95
CA ALA A 194 -29.40 7.08 -2.32
C ALA A 194 -29.32 6.03 -1.20
N ASN A 195 -29.16 6.49 0.07
CA ASN A 195 -29.10 5.60 1.22
C ASN A 195 -30.46 4.93 1.50
N GLY A 196 -31.56 5.68 1.40
CA GLY A 196 -32.89 5.13 1.58
C GLY A 196 -33.20 4.04 0.55
N VAL A 197 -32.89 4.29 -0.73
CA VAL A 197 -33.10 3.29 -1.79
C VAL A 197 -32.20 2.05 -1.60
N ARG A 198 -30.97 2.22 -1.10
CA ARG A 198 -30.05 1.07 -0.84
C ARG A 198 -30.48 0.25 0.37
N GLY A 199 -30.90 0.91 1.45
CA GLY A 199 -31.24 0.24 2.70
C GLY A 199 -32.61 -0.45 2.64
N ASP A 200 -33.63 0.27 2.20
CA ASP A 200 -35.04 -0.17 2.25
C ASP A 200 -35.57 -0.64 0.90
N GLY A 201 -34.75 -0.59 -0.17
CA GLY A 201 -35.13 -0.95 -1.53
C GLY A 201 -35.96 0.09 -2.26
N SER A 202 -36.53 1.07 -1.53
CA SER A 202 -37.28 2.21 -2.08
C SER A 202 -37.20 3.43 -1.13
N PHE A 203 -37.46 4.61 -1.69
CA PHE A 203 -37.56 5.85 -0.93
C PHE A 203 -38.78 6.61 -1.37
N SER A 204 -39.64 6.99 -0.41
CA SER A 204 -40.89 7.72 -0.69
C SER A 204 -40.65 9.22 -0.86
N ILE A 205 -41.07 9.78 -1.98
CA ILE A 205 -41.02 11.21 -2.29
C ILE A 205 -42.46 11.78 -2.43
N MET A 206 -42.62 13.06 -2.20
CA MET A 206 -43.90 13.76 -2.40
C MET A 206 -43.96 14.34 -3.81
N VAL A 207 -44.98 13.97 -4.57
CA VAL A 207 -45.24 14.44 -5.94
C VAL A 207 -46.71 14.91 -6.01
N ASP A 208 -46.95 16.19 -6.23
CA ASP A 208 -48.31 16.77 -6.30
C ASP A 208 -49.22 16.41 -5.12
N SER A 209 -48.66 16.35 -3.88
CA SER A 209 -49.34 15.94 -2.64
C SER A 209 -49.65 14.42 -2.53
N GLU A 210 -49.19 13.60 -3.43
CA GLU A 210 -49.23 12.15 -3.35
C GLU A 210 -47.85 11.60 -2.99
N SER A 211 -47.80 10.51 -2.25
CA SER A 211 -46.55 9.80 -1.96
C SER A 211 -46.27 8.81 -3.07
N GLU A 212 -45.08 8.90 -3.67
CA GLU A 212 -44.61 7.99 -4.72
C GLU A 212 -43.29 7.35 -4.28
N ASP A 213 -43.17 6.06 -4.50
CA ASP A 213 -41.92 5.31 -4.19
C ASP A 213 -40.95 5.36 -5.36
N VAL A 214 -39.71 5.73 -5.06
CA VAL A 214 -38.58 5.70 -5.98
C VAL A 214 -37.72 4.47 -5.68
N TYR A 215 -37.36 3.72 -6.71
CA TYR A 215 -36.55 2.51 -6.65
C TYR A 215 -35.18 2.73 -7.29
N ALA A 216 -34.30 1.78 -7.12
CA ALA A 216 -32.93 1.84 -7.66
C ALA A 216 -32.88 2.09 -9.17
N ASP A 217 -33.80 1.49 -9.93
CA ASP A 217 -33.89 1.66 -11.39
C ASP A 217 -34.36 3.05 -11.83
N ASP A 218 -35.06 3.77 -10.94
CA ASP A 218 -35.61 5.11 -11.23
C ASP A 218 -34.57 6.23 -11.13
N ILE A 219 -33.43 5.93 -10.57
CA ILE A 219 -32.34 6.91 -10.34
C ILE A 219 -31.00 6.38 -10.87
N ILE A 220 -30.13 7.34 -11.20
CA ILE A 220 -28.73 7.07 -11.51
C ILE A 220 -27.91 7.73 -10.39
N VAL A 221 -27.35 6.92 -9.51
CA VAL A 221 -26.49 7.38 -8.44
C VAL A 221 -25.03 7.38 -8.94
N THR A 222 -24.41 8.56 -8.87
CA THR A 222 -22.97 8.70 -9.16
C THR A 222 -22.29 9.17 -7.90
N GLU A 223 -21.32 8.42 -7.45
CA GLU A 223 -20.47 8.75 -6.33
C GLU A 223 -19.11 9.21 -6.84
N SER A 224 -18.64 10.34 -6.37
CA SER A 224 -17.31 10.84 -6.67
C SER A 224 -16.60 11.24 -5.38
N PRO A 225 -15.31 10.94 -5.24
CA PRO A 225 -14.55 11.42 -4.10
C PRO A 225 -14.63 12.95 -4.02
N ARG A 226 -14.79 13.46 -2.81
CA ARG A 226 -14.76 14.89 -2.54
C ARG A 226 -13.43 15.49 -2.96
N GLU A 227 -13.42 16.73 -3.39
CA GLU A 227 -12.19 17.42 -3.78
C GLU A 227 -11.10 17.29 -2.69
N GLY A 228 -9.89 16.93 -3.10
CA GLY A 228 -8.77 16.67 -2.19
C GLY A 228 -8.72 15.26 -1.60
N TRP A 229 -9.66 14.38 -1.96
CA TRP A 229 -9.67 12.98 -1.50
C TRP A 229 -9.70 12.00 -2.66
N THR A 230 -9.17 10.81 -2.41
CA THR A 230 -9.37 9.63 -3.26
C THR A 230 -9.94 8.51 -2.40
N VAL A 231 -10.88 7.75 -2.94
CA VAL A 231 -11.59 6.69 -2.20
C VAL A 231 -11.60 5.42 -3.04
N ALA A 232 -11.35 4.30 -2.39
CA ALA A 232 -11.61 2.98 -2.94
C ALA A 232 -12.44 2.17 -1.94
N SER A 233 -13.40 1.42 -2.45
CA SER A 233 -14.31 0.61 -1.64
C SER A 233 -14.52 -0.74 -2.27
N ASP A 234 -14.67 -1.77 -1.44
CA ASP A 234 -15.09 -3.11 -1.82
C ASP A 234 -15.95 -3.70 -0.69
N ALA A 235 -17.16 -4.13 -1.02
CA ALA A 235 -18.17 -4.59 -0.07
C ALA A 235 -18.37 -3.61 1.11
N GLU A 236 -18.00 -4.03 2.33
CA GLU A 236 -18.15 -3.22 3.55
C GLU A 236 -16.86 -2.49 3.94
N GLU A 237 -15.83 -2.55 3.11
CA GLU A 237 -14.52 -1.95 3.37
C GLU A 237 -14.29 -0.73 2.49
N SER A 238 -13.81 0.35 3.07
CA SER A 238 -13.50 1.59 2.36
C SER A 238 -12.21 2.21 2.89
N VAL A 239 -11.40 2.73 1.98
CA VAL A 239 -10.20 3.49 2.29
C VAL A 239 -10.23 4.81 1.54
N ALA A 240 -10.16 5.91 2.28
CA ALA A 240 -10.03 7.26 1.74
C ALA A 240 -8.66 7.82 2.09
N ILE A 241 -8.02 8.49 1.13
CA ILE A 241 -6.70 9.09 1.32
C ILE A 241 -6.77 10.58 1.05
N ASP A 242 -6.25 11.37 1.98
CA ASP A 242 -6.09 12.82 1.86
C ASP A 242 -4.97 13.14 0.86
N LEU A 243 -5.31 13.84 -0.21
CA LEU A 243 -4.37 14.21 -1.29
C LEU A 243 -3.74 15.59 -1.09
N HIS A 244 -4.08 16.29 -0.01
CA HIS A 244 -3.47 17.57 0.29
C HIS A 244 -1.99 17.39 0.64
N ILE A 245 -1.13 18.12 -0.07
CA ILE A 245 0.33 18.08 0.11
C ILE A 245 0.78 19.46 0.59
N ASP A 246 1.16 19.55 1.85
CA ASP A 246 1.82 20.71 2.42
C ASP A 246 3.32 20.77 2.06
N ASP A 247 3.98 21.84 2.46
CA ASP A 247 5.40 22.04 2.17
C ASP A 247 6.30 20.96 2.81
N GLU A 248 5.94 20.47 4.00
CA GLU A 248 6.69 19.42 4.69
C GLU A 248 6.56 18.08 3.97
N LEU A 249 5.35 17.70 3.59
CA LEU A 249 5.09 16.48 2.81
C LEU A 249 5.75 16.53 1.43
N ARG A 250 5.77 17.73 0.80
CA ARG A 250 6.45 17.92 -0.48
C ARG A 250 7.96 17.68 -0.33
N ARG A 251 8.61 18.25 0.69
CA ARG A 251 10.04 18.02 0.95
C ARG A 251 10.34 16.56 1.32
N ALA A 252 9.47 15.92 2.09
CA ALA A 252 9.60 14.49 2.34
C ALA A 252 9.50 13.66 1.05
N GLY A 253 8.67 14.07 0.08
CA GLY A 253 8.59 13.48 -1.25
C GLY A 253 9.88 13.67 -2.05
N LEU A 254 10.47 14.88 -2.04
CA LEU A 254 11.76 15.16 -2.67
C LEU A 254 12.88 14.31 -2.08
N ALA A 255 12.92 14.12 -0.75
CA ALA A 255 13.88 13.22 -0.10
C ALA A 255 13.73 11.77 -0.60
N ARG A 256 12.51 11.27 -0.79
CA ARG A 256 12.26 9.93 -1.36
C ARG A 256 12.69 9.81 -2.83
N ASP A 257 12.50 10.85 -3.62
CA ASP A 257 12.98 10.88 -5.01
C ASP A 257 14.52 10.90 -5.06
N LEU A 258 15.19 11.63 -4.17
CA LEU A 258 16.66 11.59 -4.01
C LEU A 258 17.16 10.19 -3.62
N ILE A 259 16.58 9.59 -2.59
CA ILE A 259 16.92 8.22 -2.15
C ILE A 259 16.83 7.25 -3.32
N ARG A 260 15.74 7.33 -4.10
CA ARG A 260 15.57 6.46 -5.27
C ARG A 260 16.68 6.68 -6.31
N GLY A 261 16.95 7.94 -6.69
CA GLY A 261 18.01 8.24 -7.67
C GLY A 261 19.36 7.69 -7.22
N ILE A 262 19.70 7.84 -5.93
CA ILE A 262 20.93 7.30 -5.36
C ILE A 262 20.94 5.76 -5.41
N GLN A 263 19.85 5.10 -5.04
CA GLN A 263 19.77 3.62 -5.08
C GLN A 263 19.85 3.08 -6.51
N GLU A 264 19.23 3.74 -7.49
CA GLU A 264 19.34 3.38 -8.91
C GLU A 264 20.79 3.53 -9.41
N THR A 265 21.47 4.59 -9.00
CA THR A 265 22.88 4.82 -9.35
C THR A 265 23.80 3.77 -8.69
N ARG A 266 23.61 3.45 -7.42
CA ARG A 266 24.34 2.35 -6.75
C ARG A 266 24.21 1.04 -7.51
N LYS A 267 22.98 0.70 -7.90
CA LYS A 267 22.70 -0.52 -8.68
C LYS A 267 23.40 -0.51 -10.04
N SER A 268 23.37 0.61 -10.75
CA SER A 268 24.02 0.74 -12.07
C SER A 268 25.54 0.65 -12.01
N LEU A 269 26.12 1.06 -10.90
CA LEU A 269 27.56 0.96 -10.61
C LEU A 269 28.00 -0.42 -10.09
N GLY A 270 27.05 -1.34 -9.88
CA GLY A 270 27.32 -2.69 -9.36
C GLY A 270 27.72 -2.71 -7.88
N PHE A 271 27.29 -1.74 -7.09
CA PHE A 271 27.54 -1.74 -5.64
C PHE A 271 26.74 -2.87 -4.98
N ASP A 272 27.37 -3.52 -4.01
CA ASP A 272 26.66 -4.48 -3.17
C ASP A 272 25.64 -3.78 -2.26
N ILE A 273 24.64 -4.52 -1.82
CA ILE A 273 23.56 -3.99 -0.99
C ILE A 273 24.10 -3.41 0.33
N SER A 274 25.16 -4.03 0.88
CA SER A 274 25.81 -3.63 2.14
C SER A 274 26.89 -2.56 2.00
N ASP A 275 27.24 -2.17 0.77
CA ASP A 275 28.29 -1.17 0.54
C ASP A 275 27.93 0.17 1.19
N ARG A 276 28.90 0.77 1.88
CA ARG A 276 28.80 2.12 2.41
C ARG A 276 29.28 3.12 1.37
N ILE A 277 28.65 4.30 1.36
CA ILE A 277 28.98 5.37 0.42
C ILE A 277 29.30 6.69 1.14
N SER A 278 30.04 7.54 0.46
CA SER A 278 30.08 8.98 0.73
C SER A 278 29.20 9.70 -0.30
N LEU A 279 28.44 10.70 0.13
CA LEU A 279 27.54 11.47 -0.69
C LEU A 279 27.91 12.95 -0.64
N THR A 280 27.97 13.59 -1.81
CA THR A 280 28.10 15.05 -1.91
C THR A 280 26.92 15.60 -2.71
N TRP A 281 26.55 16.85 -2.39
CA TRP A 281 25.48 17.53 -3.12
C TRP A 281 25.70 19.03 -3.21
N SER A 282 25.19 19.65 -4.28
CA SER A 282 25.11 21.10 -4.42
C SER A 282 23.81 21.49 -5.11
N SER A 283 23.20 22.57 -4.64
CA SER A 283 21.99 23.16 -5.23
C SER A 283 21.93 24.64 -4.91
N HIS A 284 21.28 25.42 -5.78
CA HIS A 284 20.87 26.80 -5.56
C HIS A 284 19.37 26.92 -5.24
N ASP A 285 18.65 25.80 -5.17
CA ASP A 285 17.24 25.74 -4.86
C ASP A 285 17.05 25.66 -3.35
N SER A 286 16.38 26.63 -2.77
CA SER A 286 16.15 26.71 -1.32
C SER A 286 15.30 25.57 -0.77
N GLU A 287 14.42 25.00 -1.58
CA GLU A 287 13.61 23.86 -1.18
C GLU A 287 14.46 22.58 -1.06
N ILE A 288 15.39 22.39 -1.97
CA ILE A 288 16.37 21.30 -1.90
C ILE A 288 17.29 21.47 -0.68
N GLU A 289 17.77 22.69 -0.43
CA GLU A 289 18.59 22.95 0.77
C GLU A 289 17.84 22.61 2.06
N THR A 290 16.57 23.03 2.16
CA THR A 290 15.71 22.71 3.29
C THR A 290 15.46 21.20 3.39
N THR A 291 15.24 20.52 2.23
CA THR A 291 15.08 19.07 2.19
C THR A 291 16.27 18.32 2.78
N PHE A 292 17.49 18.70 2.40
CA PHE A 292 18.69 18.08 3.00
C PHE A 292 18.86 18.42 4.48
N ALA A 293 18.49 19.64 4.91
CA ALA A 293 18.55 20.03 6.30
C ALA A 293 17.57 19.21 7.17
N GLU A 294 16.34 19.00 6.70
CA GLU A 294 15.29 18.27 7.45
C GLU A 294 15.43 16.74 7.33
N HIS A 295 15.80 16.23 6.15
CA HIS A 295 15.76 14.80 5.82
C HIS A 295 17.14 14.17 5.57
N GLY A 296 18.23 14.91 5.71
CA GLY A 296 19.58 14.41 5.43
C GLY A 296 19.94 13.15 6.20
N ALA A 297 19.56 13.05 7.47
CA ALA A 297 19.78 11.85 8.28
C ALA A 297 19.00 10.63 7.76
N VAL A 298 17.76 10.83 7.29
CA VAL A 298 16.95 9.78 6.68
C VAL A 298 17.56 9.35 5.37
N ILE A 299 17.93 10.31 4.50
CA ILE A 299 18.63 10.03 3.24
C ILE A 299 19.88 9.19 3.52
N ALA A 300 20.75 9.62 4.45
CA ALA A 300 21.97 8.88 4.81
C ALA A 300 21.68 7.43 5.22
N SER A 301 20.72 7.24 6.11
CA SER A 301 20.34 5.90 6.61
C SER A 301 19.83 5.00 5.49
N GLU A 302 18.95 5.50 4.63
CA GLU A 302 18.32 4.71 3.57
C GLU A 302 19.27 4.34 2.42
N VAL A 303 20.31 5.16 2.20
CA VAL A 303 21.30 4.89 1.14
C VAL A 303 22.63 4.36 1.68
N LEU A 304 22.73 4.11 2.99
CA LEU A 304 23.93 3.65 3.69
C LEU A 304 25.11 4.63 3.51
N ALA A 305 24.82 5.95 3.52
CA ALA A 305 25.86 6.96 3.48
C ALA A 305 26.48 7.16 4.86
N THR A 306 27.82 7.18 4.92
CA THR A 306 28.60 7.48 6.15
C THR A 306 28.90 8.96 6.28
N ALA A 307 28.86 9.70 5.17
CA ALA A 307 29.02 11.15 5.12
C ALA A 307 28.08 11.74 4.07
N ILE A 308 27.53 12.93 4.36
CA ILE A 308 26.79 13.77 3.43
C ILE A 308 27.36 15.17 3.52
N ASP A 309 28.00 15.63 2.46
CA ASP A 309 28.66 16.92 2.39
C ASP A 309 28.01 17.82 1.35
N ARG A 310 27.84 19.11 1.70
CA ARG A 310 27.41 20.13 0.73
C ARG A 310 28.64 20.74 0.07
N ASN A 311 29.02 20.18 -1.06
CA ASN A 311 30.18 20.62 -1.84
C ASN A 311 29.95 20.39 -3.33
N ASP A 312 30.79 21.00 -4.15
CA ASP A 312 30.88 20.62 -5.56
C ASP A 312 31.33 19.16 -5.68
N MET A 313 30.83 18.49 -6.69
CA MET A 313 31.07 17.05 -6.88
C MET A 313 32.55 16.78 -7.20
N PRO A 314 33.29 16.01 -6.35
CA PRO A 314 34.66 15.62 -6.63
C PRO A 314 34.75 14.75 -7.90
N ALA A 315 35.90 14.73 -8.56
CA ALA A 315 36.11 14.03 -9.83
C ALA A 315 35.99 12.50 -9.74
N ASP A 316 36.18 11.93 -8.56
CA ASP A 316 36.04 10.49 -8.24
C ASP A 316 34.64 10.05 -7.82
N TYR A 317 33.68 11.01 -7.76
CA TYR A 317 32.28 10.70 -7.45
C TYR A 317 31.49 10.45 -8.73
N ALA A 318 30.65 9.45 -8.70
CA ALA A 318 29.71 9.17 -9.77
C ALA A 318 28.44 10.02 -9.62
N PRO A 319 27.99 10.71 -10.71
CA PRO A 319 26.79 11.53 -10.66
C PRO A 319 25.53 10.70 -10.55
N VAL A 320 24.62 11.14 -9.67
CA VAL A 320 23.29 10.58 -9.51
C VAL A 320 22.34 11.16 -10.56
N GLN A 321 21.63 10.30 -11.28
CA GLN A 321 20.61 10.73 -12.24
C GLN A 321 19.34 11.14 -11.49
N THR A 322 18.94 12.39 -11.62
CA THR A 322 17.73 12.96 -11.02
C THR A 322 17.16 14.09 -11.88
N ASP A 323 15.83 14.23 -11.86
CA ASP A 323 15.13 15.35 -12.50
C ASP A 323 15.04 16.59 -11.58
N LEU A 324 15.59 16.48 -10.37
CA LEU A 324 15.58 17.59 -9.39
C LEU A 324 16.69 18.61 -9.67
N PRO A 325 16.51 19.88 -9.26
CA PRO A 325 17.49 20.95 -9.45
C PRO A 325 18.67 20.82 -8.46
N VAL A 326 19.35 19.69 -8.48
CA VAL A 326 20.45 19.35 -7.56
C VAL A 326 21.50 18.49 -8.29
N LEU A 327 22.74 18.77 -8.04
CA LEU A 327 23.86 17.88 -8.37
C LEU A 327 24.13 16.97 -7.17
N VAL A 328 24.09 15.68 -7.36
CA VAL A 328 24.39 14.68 -6.33
C VAL A 328 25.45 13.73 -6.87
N GLY A 329 26.47 13.48 -6.08
CA GLY A 329 27.54 12.52 -6.39
C GLY A 329 27.71 11.50 -5.28
N ILE A 330 28.04 10.27 -5.67
CA ILE A 330 28.32 9.18 -4.72
C ILE A 330 29.68 8.52 -5.01
N ALA A 331 30.37 8.12 -3.97
CA ALA A 331 31.57 7.29 -4.05
C ALA A 331 31.45 6.12 -3.07
N ARG A 332 31.98 4.94 -3.47
CA ARG A 332 32.05 3.77 -2.59
C ARG A 332 33.15 3.99 -1.55
N ASN A 333 32.83 3.74 -0.31
CA ASN A 333 33.85 3.74 0.76
C ASN A 333 34.61 2.42 0.72
N SER A 334 35.93 2.50 0.70
CA SER A 334 36.83 1.34 0.74
C SER A 334 36.82 0.63 2.09
#